data_207b66e0d4fba6cdf3f2ed5587facd97
#
_entry.id   207b66e0d4fba6cdf3f2ed5587facd97
#
_cell.length_a   1.000
_cell.length_b   1.000
_cell.length_c   1.000
_cell.angle_alpha   90.00
_cell.angle_beta   90.00
_cell.angle_gamma   90.00
#
_symmetry.space_group_name_H-M   'P 1'
#
loop_
_entity.id
_entity.type
_entity.pdbx_description
1 polymer ?
#
loop_
_entity_poly.entity_id
_entity_poly.type
_entity_poly.pdbx_seq_one_letter_code
_entity_poly.pdbx_strand_id
1 'polypeptide(L)'
;RLVFEEFGRPAHTYAPVYTDRNIEEILDCSDHITFNSVAQFERFGQMALLRGISCGLRINPGYSPVETDLYNPCVPGSRLGIPAGELKELPAGVEGLHFHVLCESRPEHLRLALDAVEKRFGRFLDRIKWLNMGGGHLMTHKDYDCDELIRILQEFKAKYPNLRLILEPGSAFTWRTGYLVSTVEDIV
;
A
#
# COMPACT_ATOMS: atom_id res chain seq x y z
N ARG A 1 -3.06 -7.54 -14.34
CA ARG A 1 -3.02 -8.20 -15.65
C ARG A 1 -2.01 -7.53 -16.58
N LEU A 2 -2.12 -6.21 -16.89
CA LEU A 2 -1.18 -5.51 -17.78
C LEU A 2 0.29 -5.73 -17.38
N VAL A 3 0.62 -5.60 -16.09
CA VAL A 3 1.98 -5.84 -15.58
C VAL A 3 2.45 -7.27 -15.88
N PHE A 4 1.58 -8.25 -15.69
CA PHE A 4 1.89 -9.65 -15.97
C PHE A 4 2.11 -9.90 -17.46
N GLU A 5 1.26 -9.34 -18.32
CA GLU A 5 1.36 -9.48 -19.79
C GLU A 5 2.59 -8.78 -20.36
N GLU A 6 2.89 -7.54 -19.91
CA GLU A 6 3.97 -6.73 -20.48
C GLU A 6 5.35 -7.01 -19.87
N PHE A 7 5.42 -7.36 -18.60
CA PHE A 7 6.69 -7.59 -17.90
C PHE A 7 6.97 -9.07 -17.60
N GLY A 8 6.02 -9.98 -17.86
CA GLY A 8 6.18 -11.41 -17.60
C GLY A 8 6.40 -11.76 -16.12
N ARG A 9 5.93 -10.91 -15.21
CA ARG A 9 6.10 -11.07 -13.77
C ARG A 9 4.78 -10.88 -13.04
N PRO A 10 4.52 -11.69 -11.99
CA PRO A 10 3.36 -11.48 -11.15
C PRO A 10 3.47 -10.16 -10.36
N ALA A 11 2.33 -9.62 -10.00
CA ALA A 11 2.23 -8.33 -9.34
C ALA A 11 2.00 -8.46 -7.83
N HIS A 12 2.39 -7.42 -7.08
CA HIS A 12 1.82 -7.15 -5.77
C HIS A 12 0.48 -6.41 -5.97
N THR A 13 -0.62 -7.09 -5.69
CA THR A 13 -1.95 -6.59 -6.04
C THR A 13 -2.70 -6.07 -4.82
N TYR A 14 -3.27 -4.88 -4.97
CA TYR A 14 -4.22 -4.30 -4.02
C TYR A 14 -5.44 -3.74 -4.76
N ALA A 15 -6.62 -4.00 -4.19
CA ALA A 15 -7.86 -3.31 -4.52
C ALA A 15 -8.70 -3.11 -3.25
N PRO A 16 -9.52 -2.05 -3.16
CA PRO A 16 -10.42 -1.85 -2.00
C PRO A 16 -11.44 -2.98 -1.85
N VAL A 17 -11.78 -3.65 -2.95
CA VAL A 17 -12.71 -4.79 -2.95
C VAL A 17 -12.37 -5.79 -4.05
N TYR A 18 -12.43 -7.06 -3.71
CA TYR A 18 -12.42 -8.18 -4.64
C TYR A 18 -13.79 -8.83 -4.68
N THR A 19 -14.16 -9.39 -5.82
CA THR A 19 -15.45 -10.06 -6.05
C THR A 19 -15.24 -11.47 -6.58
N ASP A 20 -16.26 -12.33 -6.45
CA ASP A 20 -16.20 -13.69 -7.03
C ASP A 20 -15.99 -13.68 -8.55
N ARG A 21 -16.35 -12.57 -9.21
CA ARG A 21 -16.20 -12.45 -10.67
C ARG A 21 -14.77 -12.18 -11.12
N ASN A 22 -13.93 -11.55 -10.28
CA ASN A 22 -12.60 -11.11 -10.68
C ASN A 22 -11.46 -11.72 -9.88
N ILE A 23 -11.73 -12.37 -8.76
CA ILE A 23 -10.67 -12.86 -7.86
C ILE A 23 -9.77 -13.89 -8.54
N GLU A 24 -10.33 -14.85 -9.30
CA GLU A 24 -9.56 -15.88 -9.99
C GLU A 24 -8.51 -15.27 -10.92
N GLU A 25 -8.93 -14.37 -11.83
CA GLU A 25 -8.05 -13.69 -12.78
C GLU A 25 -6.97 -12.85 -12.07
N ILE A 26 -7.33 -12.23 -10.95
CA ILE A 26 -6.39 -11.43 -10.15
C ILE A 26 -5.33 -12.33 -9.51
N LEU A 27 -5.73 -13.45 -8.94
CA LEU A 27 -4.81 -14.41 -8.31
C LEU A 27 -3.83 -15.00 -9.33
N ASP A 28 -4.26 -15.27 -10.55
CA ASP A 28 -3.40 -15.81 -11.63
C ASP A 28 -2.27 -14.83 -12.03
N CYS A 29 -2.43 -13.54 -11.74
CA CYS A 29 -1.47 -12.49 -12.06
C CYS A 29 -0.69 -11.94 -10.84
N SER A 30 -0.88 -12.54 -9.65
CA SER A 30 -0.34 -12.01 -8.39
C SER A 30 0.60 -12.99 -7.69
N ASP A 31 1.67 -12.48 -7.08
CA ASP A 31 2.51 -13.19 -6.11
C ASP A 31 2.28 -12.70 -4.67
N HIS A 32 1.79 -11.48 -4.54
CA HIS A 32 1.34 -10.88 -3.30
C HIS A 32 -0.05 -10.30 -3.51
N ILE A 33 -0.92 -10.47 -2.53
CA ILE A 33 -2.25 -9.86 -2.54
C ILE A 33 -2.56 -9.21 -1.20
N THR A 34 -3.05 -7.99 -1.24
CA THR A 34 -3.46 -7.24 -0.05
C THR A 34 -4.99 -7.12 -0.01
N PHE A 35 -5.58 -7.60 1.07
CA PHE A 35 -7.02 -7.49 1.34
C PHE A 35 -7.31 -6.25 2.19
N ASN A 36 -8.38 -5.56 1.87
CA ASN A 36 -8.76 -4.31 2.54
C ASN A 36 -9.44 -4.54 3.91
N SER A 37 -9.88 -5.76 4.20
CA SER A 37 -10.52 -6.15 5.46
C SER A 37 -10.25 -7.59 5.81
N VAL A 38 -10.43 -7.95 7.08
CA VAL A 38 -10.38 -9.35 7.55
C VAL A 38 -11.43 -10.19 6.84
N ALA A 39 -12.66 -9.66 6.68
CA ALA A 39 -13.74 -10.37 6.00
C ALA A 39 -13.42 -10.72 4.53
N GLN A 40 -12.70 -9.84 3.80
CA GLN A 40 -12.22 -10.18 2.45
C GLN A 40 -11.17 -11.29 2.48
N PHE A 41 -10.25 -11.24 3.44
CA PHE A 41 -9.26 -12.30 3.62
C PHE A 41 -9.93 -13.64 3.99
N GLU A 42 -10.90 -13.65 4.89
CA GLU A 42 -11.66 -14.85 5.23
C GLU A 42 -12.40 -15.45 4.02
N ARG A 43 -12.91 -14.59 3.13
CA ARG A 43 -13.61 -15.03 1.92
C ARG A 43 -12.67 -15.59 0.84
N PHE A 44 -11.54 -14.95 0.59
CA PHE A 44 -10.68 -15.21 -0.57
C PHE A 44 -9.27 -15.68 -0.21
N GLY A 45 -8.85 -15.52 1.04
CA GLY A 45 -7.48 -15.81 1.44
C GLY A 45 -7.07 -17.25 1.23
N GLN A 46 -7.96 -18.22 1.50
CA GLN A 46 -7.67 -19.64 1.27
C GLN A 46 -7.35 -19.94 -0.21
N MET A 47 -8.06 -19.27 -1.14
CA MET A 47 -7.80 -19.43 -2.58
C MET A 47 -6.41 -18.92 -2.95
N ALA A 48 -5.99 -17.79 -2.37
CA ALA A 48 -4.67 -17.21 -2.57
C ALA A 48 -3.57 -18.10 -1.96
N LEU A 49 -3.76 -18.55 -0.73
CA LEU A 49 -2.80 -19.41 -0.01
C LEU A 49 -2.57 -20.74 -0.73
N LEU A 50 -3.61 -21.36 -1.29
CA LEU A 50 -3.49 -22.60 -2.07
C LEU A 50 -2.69 -22.43 -3.37
N ARG A 51 -2.61 -21.19 -3.90
CA ARG A 51 -1.77 -20.82 -5.05
C ARG A 51 -0.36 -20.38 -4.65
N GLY A 52 -0.02 -20.42 -3.36
CA GLY A 52 1.28 -19.96 -2.84
C GLY A 52 1.44 -18.45 -2.86
N ILE A 53 0.35 -17.68 -2.96
CA ILE A 53 0.37 -16.22 -2.99
C ILE A 53 0.52 -15.70 -1.57
N SER A 54 1.45 -14.77 -1.35
CA SER A 54 1.64 -14.12 -0.05
C SER A 54 0.53 -13.13 0.24
N CYS A 55 -0.20 -13.34 1.33
CA CYS A 55 -1.37 -12.55 1.71
C CYS A 55 -1.02 -11.47 2.72
N GLY A 56 -1.59 -10.28 2.54
CA GLY A 56 -1.50 -9.19 3.48
C GLY A 56 -2.82 -8.49 3.75
N LEU A 57 -2.81 -7.63 4.76
CA LEU A 57 -3.95 -6.78 5.12
C LEU A 57 -3.59 -5.31 4.99
N ARG A 58 -4.47 -4.51 4.41
CA ARG A 58 -4.34 -3.06 4.47
C ARG A 58 -4.78 -2.57 5.84
N ILE A 59 -3.91 -1.80 6.47
CA ILE A 59 -4.15 -1.15 7.76
C ILE A 59 -4.35 0.35 7.57
N ASN A 60 -5.14 0.95 8.46
CA ASN A 60 -5.30 2.39 8.57
C ASN A 60 -4.59 2.88 9.84
N PRO A 61 -3.42 3.52 9.73
CA PRO A 61 -2.68 3.99 10.89
C PRO A 61 -3.29 5.24 11.55
N GLY A 62 -4.38 5.80 10.97
CA GLY A 62 -5.04 6.98 11.50
C GLY A 62 -4.16 8.24 11.46
N TYR A 63 -3.23 8.30 10.53
CA TYR A 63 -2.40 9.44 10.19
C TYR A 63 -2.22 9.53 8.67
N SER A 64 -2.44 10.71 8.14
CA SER A 64 -2.10 11.10 6.77
C SER A 64 -1.77 12.60 6.77
N PRO A 65 -0.76 13.04 6.04
CA PRO A 65 -0.44 14.46 5.88
C PRO A 65 -1.35 15.16 4.86
N VAL A 66 -2.26 14.44 4.22
CA VAL A 66 -3.15 14.96 3.19
C VAL A 66 -4.19 15.87 3.83
N GLU A 67 -4.16 17.16 3.47
CA GLU A 67 -5.03 18.19 4.06
C GLU A 67 -6.47 18.10 3.55
N THR A 68 -6.66 17.69 2.29
CA THR A 68 -7.98 17.59 1.67
C THR A 68 -8.65 16.29 2.07
N ASP A 69 -9.74 16.35 2.81
CA ASP A 69 -10.47 15.18 3.32
C ASP A 69 -10.85 14.17 2.22
N LEU A 70 -11.19 14.67 1.02
CA LEU A 70 -11.53 13.81 -0.13
C LEU A 70 -10.41 12.84 -0.51
N TYR A 71 -9.16 13.24 -0.33
CA TYR A 71 -7.97 12.45 -0.67
C TYR A 71 -7.28 11.85 0.55
N ASN A 72 -7.74 12.18 1.75
CA ASN A 72 -7.18 11.67 2.99
C ASN A 72 -7.75 10.29 3.32
N PRO A 73 -6.97 9.20 3.22
CA PRO A 73 -7.46 7.85 3.47
C PRO A 73 -7.71 7.55 4.95
N CYS A 74 -7.36 8.47 5.84
CA CYS A 74 -7.45 8.30 7.29
C CYS A 74 -8.56 9.12 7.97
N VAL A 75 -9.44 9.77 7.18
CA VAL A 75 -10.58 10.50 7.75
C VAL A 75 -11.53 9.55 8.50
N PRO A 76 -12.27 10.04 9.50
CA PRO A 76 -13.31 9.27 10.17
C PRO A 76 -14.31 8.68 9.17
N GLY A 77 -14.60 7.38 9.30
CA GLY A 77 -15.48 6.67 8.36
C GLY A 77 -14.84 6.25 7.04
N SER A 78 -13.52 6.42 6.89
CA SER A 78 -12.80 5.89 5.72
C SER A 78 -12.95 4.39 5.60
N ARG A 79 -13.19 3.92 4.36
CA ARG A 79 -13.27 2.49 4.02
C ARG A 79 -11.93 1.87 3.69
N LEU A 80 -10.83 2.63 3.74
CA LEU A 80 -9.52 2.22 3.25
C LEU A 80 -8.65 1.71 4.40
N GLY A 81 -8.58 0.38 4.48
CA GLY A 81 -7.79 -0.33 5.48
C GLY A 81 -8.47 -0.47 6.84
N ILE A 82 -7.92 -1.35 7.65
CA ILE A 82 -8.45 -1.78 8.95
C ILE A 82 -7.92 -0.84 10.03
N PRO A 83 -8.78 -0.14 10.79
CA PRO A 83 -8.35 0.63 11.96
C PRO A 83 -7.75 -0.27 13.04
N ALA A 84 -6.80 0.27 13.83
CA ALA A 84 -6.10 -0.51 14.86
C ALA A 84 -7.04 -1.14 15.91
N GLY A 85 -8.15 -0.49 16.20
CA GLY A 85 -9.17 -1.02 17.13
C GLY A 85 -9.89 -2.26 16.63
N GLU A 86 -9.92 -2.48 15.30
CA GLU A 86 -10.63 -3.59 14.68
C GLU A 86 -9.72 -4.79 14.39
N LEU A 87 -8.42 -4.60 14.20
CA LEU A 87 -7.45 -5.68 14.01
C LEU A 87 -6.94 -6.17 15.37
N LYS A 88 -7.62 -7.15 15.95
CA LYS A 88 -7.22 -7.72 17.24
C LYS A 88 -6.05 -8.68 17.13
N GLU A 89 -6.08 -9.56 16.14
CA GLU A 89 -5.07 -10.57 15.84
C GLU A 89 -4.84 -10.65 14.32
N LEU A 90 -3.65 -11.09 13.93
CA LEU A 90 -3.38 -11.43 12.52
C LEU A 90 -4.02 -12.79 12.23
N PRO A 91 -4.91 -12.88 11.23
CA PRO A 91 -5.41 -14.17 10.76
C PRO A 91 -4.27 -15.08 10.31
N ALA A 92 -4.43 -16.39 10.52
CA ALA A 92 -3.46 -17.38 10.08
C ALA A 92 -3.28 -17.31 8.54
N GLY A 93 -2.04 -17.27 8.07
CA GLY A 93 -1.72 -17.12 6.65
C GLY A 93 -1.51 -15.66 6.19
N VAL A 94 -1.77 -14.67 7.01
CA VAL A 94 -1.38 -13.28 6.74
C VAL A 94 0.11 -13.12 7.02
N GLU A 95 0.86 -12.73 5.97
CA GLU A 95 2.32 -12.58 6.00
C GLU A 95 2.77 -11.12 5.89
N GLY A 96 1.87 -10.21 5.58
CA GLY A 96 2.23 -8.81 5.39
C GLY A 96 1.18 -7.81 5.82
N LEU A 97 1.64 -6.57 5.98
CA LEU A 97 0.76 -5.41 6.16
C LEU A 97 1.04 -4.38 5.05
N HIS A 98 0.02 -3.62 4.71
CA HIS A 98 0.08 -2.54 3.75
C HIS A 98 -0.61 -1.31 4.32
N PHE A 99 -0.02 -0.14 4.11
CA PHE A 99 -0.71 1.14 4.27
C PHE A 99 -0.43 2.05 3.08
N HIS A 100 -1.36 2.93 2.76
CA HIS A 100 -1.19 3.94 1.71
C HIS A 100 -1.86 5.22 2.19
N VAL A 101 -1.07 6.14 2.72
CA VAL A 101 -1.54 7.33 3.44
C VAL A 101 -0.87 8.63 2.98
N LEU A 102 0.05 8.52 2.03
CA LEU A 102 0.79 9.64 1.47
C LEU A 102 0.27 9.98 0.07
N CYS A 103 0.32 11.26 -0.29
CA CYS A 103 0.06 11.77 -1.63
C CYS A 103 0.95 12.99 -1.86
N GLU A 104 1.80 12.94 -2.87
CA GLU A 104 2.78 14.00 -3.21
C GLU A 104 3.55 14.52 -1.99
N SER A 105 3.95 13.58 -1.14
CA SER A 105 4.47 13.86 0.20
C SER A 105 5.97 13.87 0.24
N ARG A 106 6.53 14.56 1.27
CA ARG A 106 7.96 14.59 1.58
C ARG A 106 8.38 13.39 2.44
N PRO A 107 9.69 13.08 2.54
CA PRO A 107 10.18 11.96 3.35
C PRO A 107 9.76 12.03 4.82
N GLU A 108 9.72 13.23 5.42
CA GLU A 108 9.35 13.42 6.82
C GLU A 108 7.93 12.92 7.12
N HIS A 109 7.05 12.99 6.13
CA HIS A 109 5.68 12.46 6.25
C HIS A 109 5.67 10.93 6.35
N LEU A 110 6.63 10.24 5.69
CA LEU A 110 6.79 8.79 5.87
C LEU A 110 7.21 8.48 7.31
N ARG A 111 8.13 9.24 7.89
CA ARG A 111 8.54 9.05 9.29
C ARG A 111 7.33 9.09 10.22
N LEU A 112 6.51 10.13 10.11
CA LEU A 112 5.30 10.28 10.93
C LEU A 112 4.29 9.15 10.68
N ALA A 113 4.17 8.67 9.43
CA ALA A 113 3.33 7.52 9.11
C ALA A 113 3.85 6.23 9.76
N LEU A 114 5.16 6.00 9.73
CA LEU A 114 5.80 4.86 10.38
C LEU A 114 5.65 4.91 11.90
N ASP A 115 5.81 6.08 12.54
CA ASP A 115 5.56 6.27 13.96
C ASP A 115 4.10 5.90 14.33
N ALA A 116 3.14 6.29 13.49
CA ALA A 116 1.74 5.94 13.67
C ALA A 116 1.48 4.43 13.51
N VAL A 117 2.15 3.79 12.53
CA VAL A 117 2.10 2.34 12.33
C VAL A 117 2.70 1.61 13.54
N GLU A 118 3.89 1.99 14.00
CA GLU A 118 4.54 1.38 15.16
C GLU A 118 3.68 1.51 16.42
N LYS A 119 3.14 2.71 16.67
CA LYS A 119 2.29 2.96 17.84
C LYS A 119 1.03 2.09 17.86
N ARG A 120 0.43 1.84 16.71
CA ARG A 120 -0.89 1.19 16.63
C ARG A 120 -0.83 -0.29 16.23
N PHE A 121 0.17 -0.66 15.43
CA PHE A 121 0.31 -1.98 14.82
C PHE A 121 1.67 -2.64 15.12
N GLY A 122 2.53 -2.01 15.92
CA GLY A 122 3.88 -2.47 16.23
C GLY A 122 3.95 -3.93 16.70
N ARG A 123 2.94 -4.37 17.47
CA ARG A 123 2.81 -5.77 17.95
C ARG A 123 2.76 -6.83 16.84
N PHE A 124 2.54 -6.42 15.59
CA PHE A 124 2.48 -7.32 14.45
C PHE A 124 3.75 -7.30 13.60
N LEU A 125 4.61 -6.27 13.70
CA LEU A 125 5.72 -6.05 12.79
C LEU A 125 6.77 -7.16 12.86
N ASP A 126 7.00 -7.77 14.02
CA ASP A 126 7.91 -8.91 14.17
C ASP A 126 7.29 -10.26 13.72
N ARG A 127 6.00 -10.27 13.41
CA ARG A 127 5.22 -11.46 13.03
C ARG A 127 4.93 -11.54 11.54
N ILE A 128 5.30 -10.52 10.78
CA ILE A 128 5.08 -10.43 9.33
C ILE A 128 6.40 -10.49 8.56
N LYS A 129 6.33 -10.87 7.28
CA LYS A 129 7.48 -10.97 6.39
C LYS A 129 7.73 -9.68 5.61
N TRP A 130 6.67 -8.90 5.35
CA TRP A 130 6.78 -7.68 4.56
C TRP A 130 5.83 -6.57 5.04
N LEU A 131 6.29 -5.33 4.86
CA LEU A 131 5.49 -4.13 5.05
C LEU A 131 5.51 -3.31 3.74
N ASN A 132 4.35 -3.17 3.12
CA ASN A 132 4.15 -2.30 1.98
C ASN A 132 3.67 -0.92 2.47
N MET A 133 4.47 0.10 2.21
CA MET A 133 4.25 1.46 2.68
C MET A 133 3.46 2.30 1.67
N GLY A 134 2.99 1.68 0.56
CA GLY A 134 2.27 2.36 -0.49
C GLY A 134 3.13 3.33 -1.30
N GLY A 135 2.47 4.26 -1.94
CA GLY A 135 3.10 5.31 -2.75
C GLY A 135 2.98 6.70 -2.14
N GLY A 136 3.00 7.69 -3.01
CA GLY A 136 2.88 9.11 -2.63
C GLY A 136 4.21 9.84 -2.50
N HIS A 137 5.33 9.20 -2.85
CA HIS A 137 6.66 9.82 -2.88
C HIS A 137 6.99 10.31 -4.28
N LEU A 138 7.28 11.61 -4.45
CA LEU A 138 7.76 12.19 -5.70
C LEU A 138 9.29 12.17 -5.77
N MET A 139 9.91 11.00 -5.59
CA MET A 139 11.36 10.85 -5.48
C MET A 139 12.14 11.24 -6.74
N THR A 140 11.48 11.44 -7.86
CA THR A 140 12.07 11.97 -9.10
C THR A 140 11.93 13.47 -9.24
N HIS A 141 11.24 14.15 -8.30
CA HIS A 141 11.17 15.60 -8.27
C HIS A 141 12.48 16.18 -7.74
N LYS A 142 12.96 17.26 -8.39
CA LYS A 142 14.27 17.89 -8.08
C LYS A 142 14.44 18.36 -6.63
N ASP A 143 13.33 18.70 -5.97
CA ASP A 143 13.33 19.22 -4.59
C ASP A 143 12.97 18.14 -3.56
N TYR A 144 12.98 16.86 -3.97
CA TYR A 144 12.70 15.74 -3.06
C TYR A 144 14.00 15.26 -2.42
N ASP A 145 14.03 15.17 -1.09
CA ASP A 145 15.19 14.70 -0.34
C ASP A 145 15.24 13.17 -0.32
N CYS A 146 15.92 12.59 -1.31
CA CYS A 146 16.11 11.15 -1.41
C CYS A 146 17.01 10.59 -0.31
N ASP A 147 17.99 11.37 0.17
CA ASP A 147 18.91 10.91 1.22
C ASP A 147 18.17 10.78 2.54
N GLU A 148 17.27 11.71 2.85
CA GLU A 148 16.38 11.59 4.01
C GLU A 148 15.45 10.38 3.90
N LEU A 149 14.85 10.11 2.72
CA LEU A 149 14.05 8.91 2.52
C LEU A 149 14.86 7.64 2.80
N ILE A 150 16.07 7.55 2.24
CA ILE A 150 16.97 6.41 2.44
C ILE A 150 17.29 6.24 3.93
N ARG A 151 17.59 7.33 4.63
CA ARG A 151 17.89 7.32 6.06
C ARG A 151 16.72 6.79 6.89
N ILE A 152 15.50 7.26 6.61
CA ILE A 152 14.27 6.77 7.28
C ILE A 152 14.09 5.27 7.07
N LEU A 153 14.25 4.81 5.83
CA LEU A 153 14.09 3.38 5.50
C LEU A 153 15.18 2.52 6.16
N GLN A 154 16.44 3.00 6.22
CA GLN A 154 17.53 2.31 6.86
C GLN A 154 17.33 2.21 8.38
N GLU A 155 16.92 3.30 9.04
CA GLU A 155 16.60 3.31 10.47
C GLU A 155 15.47 2.34 10.80
N PHE A 156 14.41 2.35 10.01
CA PHE A 156 13.29 1.42 10.18
C PHE A 156 13.70 -0.03 9.92
N LYS A 157 14.50 -0.28 8.88
CA LYS A 157 15.04 -1.60 8.57
C LYS A 157 15.99 -2.13 9.65
N ALA A 158 16.80 -1.26 10.26
CA ALA A 158 17.66 -1.65 11.39
C ALA A 158 16.85 -2.10 12.61
N LYS A 159 15.70 -1.48 12.85
CA LYS A 159 14.77 -1.86 13.93
C LYS A 159 14.04 -3.17 13.64
N TYR A 160 13.71 -3.43 12.37
CA TYR A 160 12.99 -4.64 11.92
C TYR A 160 13.80 -5.36 10.82
N PRO A 161 14.92 -6.01 11.16
CA PRO A 161 15.88 -6.54 10.18
C PRO A 161 15.33 -7.64 9.28
N ASN A 162 14.33 -8.39 9.73
CA ASN A 162 13.72 -9.47 8.96
C ASN A 162 12.56 -9.00 8.05
N LEU A 163 12.12 -7.75 8.21
CA LEU A 163 10.98 -7.22 7.48
C LEU A 163 11.39 -6.72 6.09
N ARG A 164 10.79 -7.27 5.04
CA ARG A 164 10.93 -6.71 3.67
C ARG A 164 10.10 -5.43 3.57
N LEU A 165 10.73 -4.35 3.12
CA LEU A 165 10.07 -3.07 2.89
C LEU A 165 9.73 -2.92 1.41
N ILE A 166 8.52 -2.48 1.12
CA ILE A 166 7.99 -2.29 -0.25
C ILE A 166 7.44 -0.86 -0.35
N LEU A 167 7.76 -0.17 -1.45
CA LEU A 167 7.21 1.12 -1.82
C LEU A 167 6.56 1.02 -3.20
N GLU A 168 5.50 1.80 -3.43
CA GLU A 168 4.73 1.84 -4.68
C GLU A 168 4.63 3.27 -5.25
N PRO A 169 5.75 3.94 -5.58
CA PRO A 169 5.78 5.36 -5.95
C PRO A 169 5.34 5.59 -7.41
N GLY A 170 4.04 5.46 -7.70
CA GLY A 170 3.49 5.56 -9.05
C GLY A 170 3.78 6.91 -9.73
N SER A 171 3.40 8.03 -9.10
CA SER A 171 3.59 9.38 -9.66
C SER A 171 5.05 9.71 -9.95
N ALA A 172 6.00 9.18 -9.17
CA ALA A 172 7.42 9.41 -9.40
C ALA A 172 7.89 8.88 -10.75
N PHE A 173 7.32 7.78 -11.25
CA PHE A 173 7.66 7.20 -12.55
C PHE A 173 6.97 7.88 -13.73
N THR A 174 5.80 8.49 -13.49
CA THR A 174 4.98 9.08 -14.56
C THR A 174 5.05 10.61 -14.59
N TRP A 175 5.78 11.22 -13.66
CA TRP A 175 5.92 12.67 -13.59
C TRP A 175 6.56 13.26 -14.85
N ARG A 176 5.82 14.14 -15.55
CA ARG A 176 6.27 14.83 -16.77
C ARG A 176 6.72 13.91 -17.91
N THR A 177 6.13 12.73 -18.03
CA THR A 177 6.46 11.76 -19.09
C THR A 177 5.64 11.97 -20.36
N GLY A 178 4.66 12.86 -20.35
CA GLY A 178 3.81 13.14 -21.50
C GLY A 178 2.88 14.32 -21.30
N TYR A 179 2.05 14.59 -22.31
CA TYR A 179 1.04 15.63 -22.33
C TYR A 179 -0.32 15.03 -22.66
N LEU A 180 -1.37 15.49 -21.96
CA LEU A 180 -2.75 15.27 -22.38
C LEU A 180 -3.12 16.39 -23.37
N VAL A 181 -3.45 16.01 -24.60
CA VAL A 181 -3.94 16.94 -25.63
C VAL A 181 -5.43 16.75 -25.76
N SER A 182 -6.21 17.84 -25.64
CA SER A 182 -7.65 17.84 -25.84
C SER A 182 -8.09 19.07 -26.61
N THR A 183 -9.24 18.98 -27.25
CA THR A 183 -9.88 20.09 -27.97
C THR A 183 -11.06 20.60 -27.15
N VAL A 184 -11.21 21.92 -27.07
CA VAL A 184 -12.43 22.53 -26.51
C VAL A 184 -13.52 22.49 -27.59
N GLU A 185 -14.57 21.74 -27.32
CA GLU A 185 -15.69 21.59 -28.29
C GLU A 185 -16.80 22.60 -28.03
N ASP A 186 -16.98 23.12 -26.83
CA ASP A 186 -17.99 24.08 -26.47
C ASP A 186 -17.60 24.91 -25.24
N ILE A 187 -18.16 26.14 -25.16
CA ILE A 187 -18.06 27.05 -24.01
C ILE A 187 -19.48 27.42 -23.60
N VAL A 188 -19.88 27.02 -22.43
CA VAL A 188 -21.21 27.31 -21.85
C VAL A 188 -21.12 28.39 -20.76
#